data_24cb8a84c5712acb1d72a6d5d1a1c66b
#
_entry.id   24cb8a84c5712acb1d72a6d5d1a1c66b
#
_cell.length_a   1.000
_cell.length_b   1.000
_cell.length_c   1.000
_cell.angle_alpha   90.00
_cell.angle_beta   90.00
_cell.angle_gamma   90.00
#
_symmetry.space_group_name_H-M   'P 1'
#
loop_
_entity.id
_entity.type
_entity.pdbx_description
1 polymer ?
#
loop_
_entity_poly.entity_id
_entity_poly.type
_entity_poly.pdbx_seq_one_letter_code
_entity_poly.pdbx_strand_id
1 'polypeptide(L)'
;VNRHHEALRKHVDDLLSKPDVYAVGLGEKISKGKRTGKRAIICSIKAKKPFAQLTQAEMIPSSLDGIPTDIVEIGSRPVAFPAYQDKQRPVVPGCSVGHYAITAGTIGAVVEVAGKIMLLSNNHVFA
;
A
#
# COMPACT_ATOMS: atom_id res chain seq x y z
N VAL A 1 -23.56 -6.78 -3.23
CA VAL A 1 -22.14 -6.56 -3.56
C VAL A 1 -21.94 -5.07 -3.80
N ASN A 2 -20.88 -4.49 -3.26
CA ASN A 2 -20.66 -3.05 -3.35
C ASN A 2 -20.09 -2.71 -4.75
N ARG A 3 -20.82 -1.91 -5.53
CA ARG A 3 -20.46 -1.46 -6.88
C ARG A 3 -19.00 -0.99 -7.01
N HIS A 4 -18.46 -0.34 -5.97
CA HIS A 4 -17.07 0.14 -5.98
C HIS A 4 -16.07 -1.03 -5.95
N HIS A 5 -16.36 -2.08 -5.19
CA HIS A 5 -15.49 -3.27 -5.14
C HIS A 5 -15.54 -4.07 -6.44
N GLU A 6 -16.69 -4.14 -7.11
CA GLU A 6 -16.81 -4.80 -8.42
C GLU A 6 -15.98 -4.07 -9.46
N ALA A 7 -16.12 -2.75 -9.56
CA ALA A 7 -15.33 -1.95 -10.48
C ALA A 7 -13.82 -2.06 -10.19
N LEU A 8 -13.42 -2.02 -8.91
CA LEU A 8 -12.02 -2.22 -8.55
C LEU A 8 -11.50 -3.58 -9.04
N ARG A 9 -12.20 -4.68 -8.71
CA ARG A 9 -11.78 -6.04 -9.11
C ARG A 9 -11.65 -6.20 -10.62
N LYS A 10 -12.54 -5.57 -11.37
CA LYS A 10 -12.55 -5.64 -12.84
C LYS A 10 -11.36 -4.93 -13.47
N HIS A 11 -10.90 -3.84 -12.88
CA HIS A 11 -9.91 -2.96 -13.49
C HIS A 11 -8.55 -2.95 -12.80
N VAL A 12 -8.39 -3.63 -11.65
CA VAL A 12 -7.16 -3.55 -10.84
C VAL A 12 -5.93 -4.04 -11.59
N ASP A 13 -6.03 -5.13 -12.33
CA ASP A 13 -4.89 -5.71 -13.05
C ASP A 13 -4.45 -4.80 -14.21
N ASP A 14 -5.40 -4.24 -14.97
CA ASP A 14 -5.11 -3.25 -16.01
C ASP A 14 -4.44 -2.00 -15.45
N LEU A 15 -4.96 -1.48 -14.34
CA LEU A 15 -4.39 -0.30 -13.68
C LEU A 15 -2.98 -0.57 -13.12
N LEU A 16 -2.74 -1.73 -12.51
CA LEU A 16 -1.43 -2.13 -11.98
C LEU A 16 -0.41 -2.44 -13.08
N SER A 17 -0.87 -2.81 -14.29
CA SER A 17 0.02 -3.02 -15.45
C SER A 17 0.57 -1.72 -16.04
N LYS A 18 -0.03 -0.57 -15.70
CA LYS A 18 0.40 0.74 -16.21
C LYS A 18 1.76 1.16 -15.63
N PRO A 19 2.60 1.83 -16.42
CA PRO A 19 3.88 2.37 -15.95
C PRO A 19 3.68 3.29 -14.72
N ASP A 20 4.60 3.19 -13.78
CA ASP A 20 4.65 4.01 -12.55
C ASP A 20 3.45 3.88 -11.60
N VAL A 21 2.49 2.98 -11.83
CA VAL A 21 1.42 2.65 -10.88
C VAL A 21 1.92 1.60 -9.90
N TYR A 22 1.95 1.94 -8.63
CA TYR A 22 2.48 1.08 -7.56
C TYR A 22 1.41 0.41 -6.72
N ALA A 23 0.25 1.05 -6.59
CA ALA A 23 -0.87 0.51 -5.84
C ALA A 23 -2.19 1.06 -6.36
N VAL A 24 -3.23 0.24 -6.24
CA VAL A 24 -4.61 0.59 -6.59
C VAL A 24 -5.54 0.16 -5.46
N GLY A 25 -6.47 1.01 -5.08
CA GLY A 25 -7.40 0.72 -4.00
C GLY A 25 -8.64 1.62 -4.02
N LEU A 26 -9.51 1.44 -3.05
CA LEU A 26 -10.67 2.32 -2.85
C LEU A 26 -10.37 3.34 -1.76
N GLY A 27 -10.72 4.58 -2.03
CA GLY A 27 -10.56 5.67 -1.09
C GLY A 27 -11.53 6.81 -1.34
N GLU A 28 -11.32 7.91 -0.66
CA GLU A 28 -12.06 9.14 -0.87
C GLU A 28 -11.31 10.04 -1.85
N LYS A 29 -12.02 10.55 -2.86
CA LYS A 29 -11.43 11.48 -3.84
C LYS A 29 -11.02 12.78 -3.16
N ILE A 30 -9.77 13.18 -3.40
CA ILE A 30 -9.23 14.47 -2.98
C ILE A 30 -9.18 15.41 -4.18
N SER A 31 -9.73 16.60 -4.06
CA SER A 31 -9.64 17.64 -5.09
C SER A 31 -9.14 18.93 -4.48
N LYS A 32 -8.09 19.51 -5.09
CA LYS A 32 -7.46 20.75 -4.60
C LYS A 32 -7.11 20.69 -3.10
N GLY A 33 -6.59 19.54 -2.64
CA GLY A 33 -6.21 19.32 -1.24
C GLY A 33 -7.36 19.10 -0.26
N LYS A 34 -8.62 19.06 -0.71
CA LYS A 34 -9.82 18.86 0.12
C LYS A 34 -10.50 17.53 -0.18
N ARG A 35 -10.95 16.85 0.86
CA ARG A 35 -11.79 15.66 0.74
C ARG A 35 -13.13 16.02 0.12
N THR A 36 -13.61 15.23 -0.84
CA THR A 36 -14.85 15.51 -1.58
C THR A 36 -16.06 14.74 -1.09
N GLY A 37 -15.88 13.79 -0.15
CA GLY A 37 -16.92 12.85 0.29
C GLY A 37 -17.27 11.78 -0.74
N LYS A 38 -16.68 11.81 -1.95
CA LYS A 38 -16.95 10.85 -3.02
C LYS A 38 -15.95 9.69 -2.98
N ARG A 39 -16.45 8.47 -3.01
CA ARG A 39 -15.59 7.29 -3.17
C ARG A 39 -15.02 7.24 -4.59
N ALA A 40 -13.75 6.86 -4.68
CA ALA A 40 -12.99 6.77 -5.92
C ALA A 40 -12.06 5.56 -5.92
N ILE A 41 -11.64 5.14 -7.11
CA ILE A 41 -10.52 4.23 -7.29
C ILE A 41 -9.25 5.09 -7.23
N ILE A 42 -8.42 4.84 -6.23
CA ILE A 42 -7.18 5.57 -5.99
C ILE A 42 -6.03 4.82 -6.67
N CYS A 43 -5.32 5.50 -7.55
CA CYS A 43 -4.10 5.00 -8.18
C CYS A 43 -2.90 5.73 -7.60
N SER A 44 -2.06 5.02 -6.87
CA SER A 44 -0.81 5.56 -6.31
C SER A 44 0.29 5.44 -7.34
N ILE A 45 0.89 6.57 -7.71
CA ILE A 45 1.93 6.64 -8.74
C ILE A 45 3.22 7.27 -8.19
N LYS A 46 4.32 7.06 -8.92
CA LYS A 46 5.62 7.62 -8.58
C LYS A 46 5.61 9.15 -8.57
N ALA A 47 5.24 9.74 -9.70
CA ALA A 47 5.19 11.19 -9.88
C ALA A 47 4.14 11.56 -10.92
N LYS A 48 3.45 12.67 -10.71
CA LYS A 48 2.52 13.24 -11.68
C LYS A 48 3.29 13.92 -12.80
N LYS A 49 2.91 13.61 -14.04
CA LYS A 49 3.41 14.26 -15.24
C LYS A 49 2.33 15.19 -15.81
N PRO A 50 2.70 16.29 -16.48
CA PRO A 50 1.76 17.08 -17.26
C PRO A 50 1.06 16.21 -18.31
N PHE A 51 -0.23 16.45 -18.55
CA PHE A 51 -1.04 15.65 -19.48
C PHE A 51 -0.40 15.51 -20.87
N ALA A 52 0.22 16.59 -21.36
CA ALA A 52 0.89 16.61 -22.66
C ALA A 52 2.14 15.69 -22.75
N GLN A 53 2.66 15.22 -21.63
CA GLN A 53 3.82 14.33 -21.54
C GLN A 53 3.43 12.87 -21.26
N LEU A 54 2.14 12.58 -21.06
CA LEU A 54 1.65 11.24 -20.81
C LEU A 54 1.53 10.46 -22.13
N THR A 55 2.10 9.27 -22.15
CA THR A 55 1.82 8.31 -23.22
C THR A 55 0.44 7.67 -23.01
N GLN A 56 -0.11 7.09 -24.06
CA GLN A 56 -1.41 6.40 -23.95
C GLN A 56 -1.39 5.27 -22.92
N ALA A 57 -0.26 4.59 -22.78
CA ALA A 57 -0.09 3.53 -21.77
C ALA A 57 -0.12 4.05 -20.31
N GLU A 58 0.34 5.27 -20.08
CA GLU A 58 0.37 5.92 -18.76
C GLU A 58 -0.97 6.55 -18.39
N MET A 59 -1.86 6.78 -19.36
CA MET A 59 -3.15 7.42 -19.09
C MET A 59 -4.04 6.55 -18.22
N ILE A 60 -4.52 7.13 -17.12
CA ILE A 60 -5.53 6.55 -16.24
C ILE A 60 -6.85 7.26 -16.54
N PRO A 61 -7.91 6.53 -16.92
CA PRO A 61 -9.22 7.15 -17.18
C PRO A 61 -9.73 7.91 -15.95
N SER A 62 -10.42 9.02 -16.16
CA SER A 62 -10.99 9.84 -15.07
C SER A 62 -12.13 9.15 -14.32
N SER A 63 -12.71 8.11 -14.91
CA SER A 63 -13.72 7.24 -14.28
C SER A 63 -13.71 5.86 -14.92
N LEU A 64 -14.07 4.84 -14.13
CA LEU A 64 -14.20 3.44 -14.53
C LEU A 64 -15.54 2.92 -14.02
N ASP A 65 -16.38 2.40 -14.92
CA ASP A 65 -17.75 1.96 -14.62
C ASP A 65 -18.59 3.01 -13.83
N GLY A 66 -18.38 4.30 -14.15
CA GLY A 66 -19.03 5.43 -13.48
C GLY A 66 -18.52 5.77 -12.08
N ILE A 67 -17.40 5.16 -11.66
CA ILE A 67 -16.71 5.48 -10.41
C ILE A 67 -15.51 6.37 -10.75
N PRO A 68 -15.36 7.52 -10.12
CA PRO A 68 -14.24 8.40 -10.40
C PRO A 68 -12.92 7.74 -10.00
N THR A 69 -11.87 8.08 -10.73
CA THR A 69 -10.50 7.75 -10.33
C THR A 69 -9.85 8.96 -9.66
N ASP A 70 -8.86 8.71 -8.83
CA ASP A 70 -7.99 9.73 -8.24
C ASP A 70 -6.54 9.27 -8.29
N ILE A 71 -5.65 10.17 -8.65
CA ILE A 71 -4.23 9.88 -8.81
C ILE A 71 -3.47 10.53 -7.67
N VAL A 72 -2.81 9.71 -6.87
CA VAL A 72 -2.02 10.15 -5.72
C VAL A 72 -0.55 9.93 -6.00
N GLU A 73 0.22 11.00 -5.93
CA GLU A 73 1.68 10.91 -6.00
C GLU A 73 2.23 10.47 -4.65
N ILE A 74 3.01 9.38 -4.64
CA ILE A 74 3.63 8.84 -3.42
C ILE A 74 5.16 8.90 -3.45
N GLY A 75 5.76 9.44 -4.51
CA GLY A 75 7.21 9.50 -4.67
C GLY A 75 7.83 8.15 -5.01
N SER A 76 9.00 7.90 -4.47
CA SER A 76 9.69 6.63 -4.66
C SER A 76 8.91 5.48 -4.02
N ARG A 77 8.93 4.32 -4.68
CA ARG A 77 8.33 3.11 -4.12
C ARG A 77 8.92 2.84 -2.74
N PRO A 78 8.10 2.65 -1.70
CA PRO A 78 8.60 2.24 -0.40
C PRO A 78 9.34 0.91 -0.56
N VAL A 79 10.61 0.91 -0.21
CA VAL A 79 11.41 -0.32 -0.11
C VAL A 79 11.63 -0.63 1.36
N ALA A 80 11.60 -1.91 1.72
CA ALA A 80 12.04 -2.33 3.04
C ALA A 80 13.51 -1.92 3.19
N PHE A 81 13.84 -1.20 4.26
CA PHE A 81 15.21 -0.85 4.52
C PHE A 81 16.02 -2.12 4.82
N PRO A 82 17.17 -2.34 4.17
CA PRO A 82 18.03 -3.50 4.45
C PRO A 82 18.40 -3.65 5.93
N ALA A 83 18.48 -2.54 6.66
CA ALA A 83 18.77 -2.52 8.09
C ALA A 83 17.79 -3.32 8.96
N TYR A 84 16.54 -3.53 8.50
CA TYR A 84 15.57 -4.36 9.23
C TYR A 84 15.84 -5.86 9.12
N GLN A 85 16.73 -6.28 8.23
CA GLN A 85 17.18 -7.66 8.09
C GLN A 85 18.43 -7.95 8.91
N ASP A 86 19.12 -6.91 9.39
CA ASP A 86 20.29 -7.04 10.24
C ASP A 86 19.88 -7.46 11.67
N LYS A 87 20.83 -8.08 12.38
CA LYS A 87 20.63 -8.45 13.77
C LYS A 87 20.48 -7.20 14.65
N GLN A 88 19.28 -6.96 15.14
CA GLN A 88 18.95 -5.81 16.00
C GLN A 88 18.99 -6.21 17.49
N ARG A 89 19.72 -5.44 18.30
CA ARG A 89 19.75 -5.55 19.76
C ARG A 89 19.84 -4.14 20.38
N PRO A 90 18.83 -3.66 21.13
CA PRO A 90 17.54 -4.31 21.43
C PRO A 90 16.68 -4.47 20.17
N VAL A 91 15.77 -5.42 20.21
CA VAL A 91 14.80 -5.66 19.13
C VAL A 91 13.82 -4.50 19.05
N VAL A 92 13.56 -4.02 17.82
CA VAL A 92 12.63 -2.92 17.57
C VAL A 92 11.48 -3.34 16.63
N PRO A 93 10.31 -2.69 16.67
CA PRO A 93 9.25 -2.92 15.71
C PRO A 93 9.74 -2.76 14.26
N GLY A 94 9.23 -3.59 13.36
CA GLY A 94 9.65 -3.59 11.95
C GLY A 94 10.81 -4.53 11.63
N CYS A 95 11.54 -5.06 12.64
CA CYS A 95 12.59 -6.06 12.41
C CYS A 95 12.02 -7.37 11.86
N SER A 96 12.81 -8.03 11.00
CA SER A 96 12.53 -9.39 10.57
C SER A 96 12.70 -10.37 11.72
N VAL A 97 11.75 -11.29 11.89
CA VAL A 97 11.74 -12.33 12.90
C VAL A 97 11.03 -13.56 12.37
N GLY A 98 11.38 -14.72 12.86
CA GLY A 98 10.70 -15.97 12.51
C GLY A 98 11.16 -17.11 13.38
N HIS A 99 10.33 -18.14 13.42
CA HIS A 99 10.69 -19.43 14.01
C HIS A 99 11.72 -20.14 13.10
N TYR A 100 12.65 -20.88 13.68
CA TYR A 100 13.73 -21.53 12.92
C TYR A 100 13.26 -22.53 11.84
N ALA A 101 12.04 -23.04 11.95
CA ALA A 101 11.46 -23.99 11.00
C ALA A 101 10.52 -23.39 9.96
N ILE A 102 10.32 -22.07 9.97
CA ILE A 102 9.39 -21.37 9.05
C ILE A 102 10.04 -20.13 8.46
N THR A 103 9.39 -19.56 7.45
CA THR A 103 9.84 -18.30 6.83
C THR A 103 9.72 -17.14 7.80
N ALA A 104 10.56 -16.12 7.60
CA ALA A 104 10.55 -14.91 8.40
C ALA A 104 9.27 -14.09 8.23
N GLY A 105 8.88 -13.39 9.29
CA GLY A 105 7.86 -12.37 9.30
C GLY A 105 8.40 -11.07 9.89
N THR A 106 7.51 -10.22 10.37
CA THR A 106 7.89 -8.90 10.91
C THR A 106 7.33 -8.71 12.32
N ILE A 107 8.13 -8.15 13.22
CA ILE A 107 7.63 -7.73 14.54
C ILE A 107 6.74 -6.51 14.37
N GLY A 108 5.49 -6.61 14.82
CA GLY A 108 4.53 -5.52 14.80
C GLY A 108 4.76 -4.51 15.92
N ALA A 109 4.98 -5.01 17.14
CA ALA A 109 5.21 -4.18 18.32
C ALA A 109 6.00 -4.90 19.40
N VAL A 110 6.63 -4.11 20.28
CA VAL A 110 7.14 -4.57 21.57
C VAL A 110 6.18 -4.02 22.63
N VAL A 111 5.63 -4.89 23.46
CA VAL A 111 4.62 -4.55 24.47
C VAL A 111 5.05 -5.02 25.85
N GLU A 112 4.57 -4.35 26.88
CA GLU A 112 4.74 -4.79 28.27
C GLU A 112 3.41 -5.29 28.83
N VAL A 113 3.41 -6.51 29.34
CA VAL A 113 2.24 -7.12 29.98
C VAL A 113 2.65 -7.69 31.32
N ALA A 114 2.05 -7.21 32.40
CA ALA A 114 2.36 -7.63 33.77
C ALA A 114 3.87 -7.59 34.12
N GLY A 115 4.56 -6.51 33.69
CA GLY A 115 5.99 -6.32 33.91
C GLY A 115 6.91 -7.17 33.04
N LYS A 116 6.38 -7.89 32.04
CA LYS A 116 7.15 -8.69 31.08
C LYS A 116 7.14 -8.05 29.71
N ILE A 117 8.32 -7.92 29.11
CA ILE A 117 8.45 -7.48 27.72
C ILE A 117 8.10 -8.64 26.78
N MET A 118 7.19 -8.40 25.86
CA MET A 118 6.68 -9.37 24.90
C MET A 118 6.75 -8.82 23.49
N LEU A 119 6.94 -9.70 22.51
CA LEU A 119 6.91 -9.37 21.10
C LEU A 119 5.52 -9.70 20.53
N LEU A 120 4.92 -8.75 19.82
CA LEU A 120 3.67 -8.92 19.12
C LEU A 120 3.91 -9.08 17.63
N SER A 121 3.37 -10.14 17.04
CA SER A 121 3.38 -10.39 15.60
C SER A 121 2.20 -11.29 15.22
N ASN A 122 2.08 -11.63 13.94
CA ASN A 122 1.07 -12.57 13.48
C ASN A 122 1.37 -14.00 13.97
N ASN A 123 0.30 -14.79 14.19
CA ASN A 123 0.43 -16.16 14.67
C ASN A 123 1.38 -17.02 13.81
N HIS A 124 1.26 -16.93 12.49
CA HIS A 124 2.10 -17.70 11.54
C HIS A 124 3.61 -17.32 11.58
N VAL A 125 3.99 -16.26 12.29
CA VAL A 125 5.40 -15.87 12.46
C VAL A 125 6.05 -16.58 13.64
N PHE A 126 5.27 -16.92 14.67
CA PHE A 126 5.75 -17.52 15.91
C PHE A 126 5.20 -18.94 16.20
N ALA A 127 4.21 -19.38 15.44
CA ALA A 127 3.58 -20.71 15.63
C ALA A 127 4.22 -21.81 14.78
#